data_8f292b4b00aedf4dbd42a80b6cf39c7f
#
_entry.id   8f292b4b00aedf4dbd42a80b6cf39c7f
#
_cell.length_a   1.000
_cell.length_b   1.000
_cell.length_c   1.000
_cell.angle_alpha   90.00
_cell.angle_beta   90.00
_cell.angle_gamma   90.00
#
_symmetry.space_group_name_H-M   'P 1'
#
loop_
_entity.id
_entity.type
_entity.pdbx_description
1 polymer ?
#
loop_
_entity_poly.entity_id
_entity_poly.type
_entity_poly.pdbx_seq_one_letter_code
_entity_poly.pdbx_strand_id
1 'polypeptide(L)'
;MAGYTRQSTYADGDIINAADSNNEFNQILAAFVNTSGHKHDGTAAEGPVIGLIGDPGVATPKNKVVVDDTNNQVEISIDVSGTSTEQFIFKDGVIEPTTNNDIDLGSSSKKFKDLNIAGAANIAGTMTLSGNVIVSGTLGAD
;
A
#
# COMPACT_ATOMS: atom_id res chain seq x y z
N MET A 1 -7.30 9.17 22.76
CA MET A 1 -8.52 9.35 21.94
C MET A 1 -8.23 10.49 20.99
N ALA A 2 -8.07 10.17 19.75
CA ALA A 2 -7.58 11.09 18.73
C ALA A 2 -8.67 11.60 17.78
N GLY A 3 -9.89 11.10 17.89
CA GLY A 3 -11.03 11.57 17.10
C GLY A 3 -11.65 12.85 17.65
N TYR A 4 -12.48 13.50 16.83
CA TYR A 4 -13.30 14.64 17.27
C TYR A 4 -14.39 14.15 18.24
N THR A 5 -14.48 14.79 19.39
CA THR A 5 -15.58 14.59 20.34
C THR A 5 -16.33 15.91 20.51
N ARG A 6 -17.59 15.93 20.13
CA ARG A 6 -18.45 17.10 20.29
C ARG A 6 -18.56 17.49 21.76
N GLN A 7 -18.30 18.76 22.09
CA GLN A 7 -18.29 19.27 23.45
C GLN A 7 -19.62 19.92 23.84
N SER A 8 -20.33 20.51 22.87
CA SER A 8 -21.54 21.29 23.10
C SER A 8 -22.67 20.88 22.18
N THR A 9 -23.90 20.87 22.68
CA THR A 9 -25.13 20.67 21.89
C THR A 9 -26.02 21.88 22.12
N TYR A 10 -26.40 22.56 21.06
CA TYR A 10 -27.23 23.77 21.10
C TYR A 10 -28.63 23.49 20.56
N ALA A 11 -29.62 24.20 21.09
CA ALA A 11 -30.98 24.24 20.62
C ALA A 11 -31.38 25.68 20.24
N ASP A 12 -32.49 25.84 19.53
CA ASP A 12 -33.01 27.17 19.16
C ASP A 12 -33.28 28.01 20.42
N GLY A 13 -32.69 29.21 20.43
CA GLY A 13 -32.79 30.14 21.56
C GLY A 13 -31.65 30.06 22.58
N ASP A 14 -30.72 29.12 22.44
CA ASP A 14 -29.56 29.03 23.31
C ASP A 14 -28.59 30.19 23.08
N ILE A 15 -27.99 30.67 24.19
CA ILE A 15 -26.90 31.65 24.14
C ILE A 15 -25.58 30.88 23.97
N ILE A 16 -24.91 31.08 22.84
CA ILE A 16 -23.59 30.49 22.56
C ILE A 16 -22.51 31.39 23.18
N ASN A 17 -21.77 30.88 24.14
CA ASN A 17 -20.64 31.57 24.74
C ASN A 17 -19.38 31.39 23.90
N ALA A 18 -18.46 32.35 23.95
CA ALA A 18 -17.17 32.25 23.28
C ALA A 18 -16.36 31.00 23.72
N ALA A 19 -16.49 30.63 25.02
CA ALA A 19 -15.84 29.45 25.57
C ALA A 19 -16.34 28.16 24.87
N ASP A 20 -17.65 28.04 24.62
CA ASP A 20 -18.26 26.86 23.98
C ASP A 20 -17.73 26.70 22.56
N SER A 21 -17.75 27.82 21.79
CA SER A 21 -17.21 27.84 20.42
C SER A 21 -15.72 27.52 20.37
N ASN A 22 -14.93 28.12 21.27
CA ASN A 22 -13.49 27.87 21.36
C ASN A 22 -13.21 26.41 21.71
N ASN A 23 -13.98 25.80 22.62
CA ASN A 23 -13.82 24.39 22.96
C ASN A 23 -14.09 23.47 21.77
N GLU A 24 -15.14 23.72 20.97
CA GLU A 24 -15.40 22.96 19.74
C GLU A 24 -14.25 23.10 18.73
N PHE A 25 -13.78 24.31 18.49
CA PHE A 25 -12.66 24.55 17.56
C PHE A 25 -11.36 23.91 18.06
N ASN A 26 -11.08 23.93 19.37
CA ASN A 26 -9.93 23.27 19.94
C ASN A 26 -10.00 21.74 19.79
N GLN A 27 -11.19 21.14 19.89
CA GLN A 27 -11.38 19.71 19.64
C GLN A 27 -11.16 19.35 18.18
N ILE A 28 -11.66 20.18 17.25
CA ILE A 28 -11.42 20.01 15.81
C ILE A 28 -9.91 20.11 15.54
N LEU A 29 -9.25 21.13 16.05
CA LEU A 29 -7.80 21.29 15.88
C LEU A 29 -7.02 20.10 16.45
N ALA A 30 -7.37 19.63 17.64
CA ALA A 30 -6.74 18.47 18.27
C ALA A 30 -6.93 17.18 17.45
N ALA A 31 -8.07 17.02 16.76
CA ALA A 31 -8.32 15.87 15.90
C ALA A 31 -7.38 15.80 14.68
N PHE A 32 -6.77 16.91 14.28
CA PHE A 32 -5.84 16.97 13.14
C PHE A 32 -4.36 17.13 13.53
N VAL A 33 -4.03 17.07 14.80
CA VAL A 33 -2.63 17.11 15.26
C VAL A 33 -1.91 15.81 14.84
N ASN A 34 -0.74 15.95 14.23
CA ASN A 34 0.02 14.81 13.66
C ASN A 34 0.51 13.79 14.70
N THR A 35 0.62 14.16 15.98
CA THR A 35 1.13 13.29 17.07
C THR A 35 0.03 12.60 17.85
N SER A 36 -1.16 13.20 17.93
CA SER A 36 -2.28 12.74 18.77
C SER A 36 -3.66 12.90 18.11
N GLY A 37 -3.71 13.30 16.83
CA GLY A 37 -4.93 13.43 16.06
C GLY A 37 -5.57 12.08 15.71
N HIS A 38 -6.70 12.11 14.98
CA HIS A 38 -7.37 10.89 14.56
C HIS A 38 -6.44 10.04 13.66
N LYS A 39 -6.64 8.74 13.73
CA LYS A 39 -5.91 7.74 12.95
C LYS A 39 -6.86 7.04 11.98
N HIS A 40 -6.31 6.37 11.00
CA HIS A 40 -7.04 5.49 10.10
C HIS A 40 -6.63 4.04 10.37
N ASP A 41 -6.86 3.56 11.59
CA ASP A 41 -6.46 2.24 12.07
C ASP A 41 -7.64 1.31 12.40
N GLY A 42 -8.88 1.75 12.16
CA GLY A 42 -10.08 0.98 12.41
C GLY A 42 -10.55 0.96 13.87
N THR A 43 -9.86 1.66 14.77
CA THR A 43 -10.30 1.79 16.16
C THR A 43 -11.60 2.61 16.23
N ALA A 44 -12.49 2.28 17.17
CA ALA A 44 -13.73 3.02 17.38
C ALA A 44 -13.47 4.51 17.61
N ALA A 45 -14.24 5.39 16.95
CA ALA A 45 -14.10 6.85 16.93
C ALA A 45 -12.83 7.38 16.20
N GLU A 46 -12.08 6.52 15.55
CA GLU A 46 -11.03 6.86 14.59
C GLU A 46 -11.53 6.66 13.15
N GLY A 47 -10.72 6.98 12.16
CA GLY A 47 -11.06 6.69 10.77
C GLY A 47 -10.95 5.20 10.43
N PRO A 48 -11.67 4.71 9.41
CA PRO A 48 -11.51 3.35 8.93
C PRO A 48 -10.08 3.12 8.44
N VAL A 49 -9.62 1.86 8.47
CA VAL A 49 -8.34 1.48 7.87
C VAL A 49 -8.33 1.88 6.40
N ILE A 50 -7.22 2.47 5.94
CA ILE A 50 -7.05 2.82 4.53
C ILE A 50 -6.59 1.55 3.79
N GLY A 51 -7.51 0.91 3.08
CA GLY A 51 -7.25 -0.29 2.27
C GLY A 51 -6.85 0.01 0.82
N LEU A 52 -6.91 1.27 0.39
CA LEU A 52 -6.56 1.69 -0.96
C LEU A 52 -5.71 2.96 -0.94
N ILE A 53 -4.56 2.92 -1.64
CA ILE A 53 -3.71 4.08 -1.93
C ILE A 53 -3.63 4.20 -3.45
N GLY A 54 -3.96 5.35 -4.01
CA GLY A 54 -4.03 5.52 -5.48
C GLY A 54 -3.72 6.93 -5.96
N ASP A 55 -4.00 7.20 -7.23
CA ASP A 55 -3.76 8.50 -7.87
C ASP A 55 -4.40 9.64 -7.07
N PRO A 56 -3.65 10.70 -6.71
CA PRO A 56 -4.17 11.80 -5.91
C PRO A 56 -5.35 12.52 -6.58
N GLY A 57 -6.42 12.76 -5.81
CA GLY A 57 -7.59 13.51 -6.28
C GLY A 57 -8.50 12.74 -7.24
N VAL A 58 -8.32 11.45 -7.40
CA VAL A 58 -9.12 10.60 -8.31
C VAL A 58 -9.96 9.62 -7.49
N ALA A 59 -11.28 9.62 -7.69
CA ALA A 59 -12.20 8.73 -6.97
C ALA A 59 -12.00 7.24 -7.35
N THR A 60 -11.59 6.98 -8.60
CA THR A 60 -11.31 5.64 -9.11
C THR A 60 -9.90 5.61 -9.72
N PRO A 61 -8.85 5.54 -8.88
CA PRO A 61 -7.47 5.59 -9.33
C PRO A 61 -7.11 4.38 -10.16
N LYS A 62 -6.31 4.59 -11.21
CA LYS A 62 -5.79 3.55 -12.08
C LYS A 62 -4.46 3.00 -11.59
N ASN A 63 -3.60 3.89 -11.08
CA ASN A 63 -2.41 3.50 -10.34
C ASN A 63 -2.79 3.37 -8.87
N LYS A 64 -2.69 2.20 -8.30
CA LYS A 64 -3.15 1.96 -6.92
C LYS A 64 -2.49 0.75 -6.27
N VAL A 65 -2.46 0.80 -4.94
CA VAL A 65 -2.20 -0.34 -4.07
C VAL A 65 -3.47 -0.62 -3.28
N VAL A 66 -3.94 -1.84 -3.29
CA VAL A 66 -5.17 -2.29 -2.59
C VAL A 66 -4.81 -3.39 -1.62
N VAL A 67 -5.33 -3.31 -0.41
CA VAL A 67 -5.37 -4.44 0.53
C VAL A 67 -6.70 -5.15 0.31
N ASP A 68 -6.65 -6.33 -0.28
CA ASP A 68 -7.80 -7.20 -0.51
C ASP A 68 -7.91 -8.22 0.63
N ASP A 69 -8.81 -7.95 1.55
CA ASP A 69 -9.10 -8.81 2.71
C ASP A 69 -9.92 -10.05 2.36
N THR A 70 -10.57 -10.07 1.20
CA THR A 70 -11.34 -11.22 0.71
C THR A 70 -10.41 -12.33 0.23
N ASN A 71 -9.35 -11.97 -0.49
CA ASN A 71 -8.36 -12.90 -1.02
C ASN A 71 -7.08 -12.97 -0.16
N ASN A 72 -6.99 -12.21 0.94
CA ASN A 72 -5.84 -12.10 1.83
C ASN A 72 -4.55 -11.73 1.06
N GLN A 73 -4.60 -10.65 0.28
CA GLN A 73 -3.49 -10.23 -0.57
C GLN A 73 -3.36 -8.71 -0.65
N VAL A 74 -2.20 -8.25 -1.11
CA VAL A 74 -1.98 -6.85 -1.51
C VAL A 74 -1.75 -6.82 -3.02
N GLU A 75 -2.51 -5.98 -3.71
CA GLU A 75 -2.50 -5.83 -5.16
C GLU A 75 -1.85 -4.52 -5.57
N ILE A 76 -1.04 -4.55 -6.63
CA ILE A 76 -0.48 -3.34 -7.25
C ILE A 76 -0.98 -3.25 -8.68
N SER A 77 -1.71 -2.18 -8.97
CA SER A 77 -2.21 -1.87 -10.32
C SER A 77 -1.53 -0.64 -10.89
N ILE A 78 -1.31 -0.63 -12.18
CA ILE A 78 -0.72 0.48 -12.95
C ILE A 78 -1.65 0.84 -14.11
N ASP A 79 -1.72 2.13 -14.46
CA ASP A 79 -2.43 2.59 -15.66
C ASP A 79 -1.68 2.13 -16.92
N VAL A 80 -2.27 1.21 -17.65
CA VAL A 80 -1.78 0.76 -18.95
C VAL A 80 -2.76 1.25 -20.02
N SER A 81 -2.37 2.28 -20.75
CA SER A 81 -3.17 2.86 -21.83
C SER A 81 -4.60 3.25 -21.42
N GLY A 82 -4.76 3.82 -20.25
CA GLY A 82 -6.06 4.27 -19.73
C GLY A 82 -6.85 3.20 -18.99
N THR A 83 -6.29 2.01 -18.75
CA THR A 83 -6.91 0.92 -18.00
C THR A 83 -6.08 0.58 -16.75
N SER A 84 -6.74 0.47 -15.60
CA SER A 84 -6.10 -0.03 -14.39
C SER A 84 -5.80 -1.51 -14.57
N THR A 85 -4.53 -1.87 -14.70
CA THR A 85 -4.08 -3.23 -14.90
C THR A 85 -3.30 -3.69 -13.69
N GLU A 86 -3.76 -4.75 -13.05
CA GLU A 86 -3.07 -5.35 -11.93
C GLU A 86 -1.80 -6.02 -12.41
N GLN A 87 -0.68 -5.69 -11.77
CA GLN A 87 0.65 -6.15 -12.15
C GLN A 87 1.19 -7.20 -11.20
N PHE A 88 1.13 -6.92 -9.89
CA PHE A 88 1.69 -7.78 -8.87
C PHE A 88 0.71 -8.07 -7.76
N ILE A 89 0.83 -9.27 -7.22
CA ILE A 89 0.14 -9.72 -6.01
C ILE A 89 1.19 -10.15 -4.98
N PHE A 90 1.00 -9.70 -3.74
CA PHE A 90 1.73 -10.15 -2.56
C PHE A 90 0.77 -10.93 -1.68
N LYS A 91 1.04 -12.19 -1.44
CA LYS A 91 0.27 -13.07 -0.53
C LYS A 91 1.21 -13.93 0.30
N ASP A 92 0.69 -14.72 1.21
CA ASP A 92 1.52 -15.51 2.12
C ASP A 92 2.59 -16.33 1.39
N GLY A 93 3.84 -15.99 1.65
CA GLY A 93 5.01 -16.65 1.08
C GLY A 93 5.28 -16.43 -0.41
N VAL A 94 4.47 -15.61 -1.12
CA VAL A 94 4.58 -15.45 -2.58
C VAL A 94 4.50 -14.00 -3.01
N ILE A 95 5.36 -13.60 -3.94
CA ILE A 95 5.23 -12.42 -4.78
C ILE A 95 5.11 -12.91 -6.22
N GLU A 96 3.99 -12.64 -6.87
CA GLU A 96 3.77 -13.13 -8.23
C GLU A 96 3.20 -12.06 -9.16
N PRO A 97 3.51 -12.11 -10.48
CA PRO A 97 2.81 -11.31 -11.48
C PRO A 97 1.38 -11.85 -11.67
N THR A 98 0.44 -10.97 -11.96
CA THR A 98 -0.96 -11.34 -12.22
C THR A 98 -1.09 -12.11 -13.53
N THR A 99 -0.28 -11.75 -14.53
CA THR A 99 -0.24 -12.43 -15.82
C THR A 99 1.07 -13.20 -15.99
N ASN A 100 0.98 -14.47 -16.41
CA ASN A 100 2.16 -15.29 -16.60
C ASN A 100 3.07 -14.73 -17.72
N ASN A 101 4.37 -14.64 -17.44
CA ASN A 101 5.40 -14.19 -18.39
C ASN A 101 5.20 -12.76 -18.92
N ASP A 102 4.69 -11.85 -18.07
CA ASP A 102 4.36 -10.46 -18.45
C ASP A 102 5.31 -9.43 -17.83
N ILE A 103 5.90 -9.72 -16.69
CA ILE A 103 6.64 -8.73 -15.89
C ILE A 103 8.10 -9.10 -15.74
N ASP A 104 8.98 -8.16 -16.11
CA ASP A 104 10.41 -8.28 -15.92
C ASP A 104 10.87 -7.87 -14.52
N LEU A 105 11.85 -8.56 -13.96
CA LEU A 105 12.57 -8.13 -12.77
C LEU A 105 13.76 -7.24 -13.19
N GLY A 106 13.54 -5.93 -13.20
CA GLY A 106 14.47 -4.94 -13.72
C GLY A 106 14.27 -4.62 -15.20
N SER A 107 15.18 -3.90 -15.81
CA SER A 107 15.16 -3.54 -17.22
C SER A 107 16.56 -3.53 -17.81
N SER A 108 16.69 -3.33 -19.12
CA SER A 108 18.00 -3.21 -19.80
C SER A 108 18.86 -2.06 -19.23
N SER A 109 18.24 -0.99 -18.75
CA SER A 109 18.91 0.21 -18.21
C SER A 109 18.92 0.29 -16.69
N LYS A 110 18.02 -0.43 -15.98
CA LYS A 110 17.90 -0.41 -14.51
C LYS A 110 17.87 -1.86 -14.01
N LYS A 111 19.01 -2.30 -13.47
CA LYS A 111 19.24 -3.67 -13.01
C LYS A 111 19.24 -3.73 -11.49
N PHE A 112 18.82 -4.87 -10.95
CA PHE A 112 19.07 -5.17 -9.54
C PHE A 112 20.57 -5.37 -9.30
N LYS A 113 21.05 -4.95 -8.15
CA LYS A 113 22.46 -5.10 -7.79
C LYS A 113 22.82 -6.56 -7.52
N ASP A 114 22.07 -7.20 -6.64
CA ASP A 114 22.30 -8.57 -6.20
C ASP A 114 20.97 -9.35 -6.16
N LEU A 115 21.01 -10.64 -6.41
CA LEU A 115 19.92 -11.59 -6.22
C LEU A 115 20.38 -12.70 -5.27
N ASN A 116 19.82 -12.76 -4.05
CA ASN A 116 20.13 -13.74 -3.04
C ASN A 116 18.97 -14.73 -2.87
N ILE A 117 19.16 -15.99 -3.23
CA ILE A 117 18.17 -17.06 -3.13
C ILE A 117 18.75 -18.18 -2.28
N ALA A 118 18.08 -18.55 -1.19
CA ALA A 118 18.50 -19.65 -0.32
C ALA A 118 18.09 -21.03 -0.85
N GLY A 119 17.07 -21.07 -1.71
CA GLY A 119 16.56 -22.30 -2.33
C GLY A 119 16.99 -22.45 -3.79
N ALA A 120 16.24 -23.22 -4.56
CA ALA A 120 16.47 -23.41 -5.98
C ALA A 120 15.97 -22.23 -6.81
N ALA A 121 16.70 -21.89 -7.87
CA ALA A 121 16.23 -21.00 -8.94
C ALA A 121 15.80 -21.82 -10.15
N ASN A 122 14.51 -21.85 -10.47
CA ASN A 122 13.97 -22.56 -11.63
C ASN A 122 13.83 -21.58 -12.80
N ILE A 123 14.58 -21.79 -13.87
CA ILE A 123 14.59 -20.93 -15.05
C ILE A 123 14.11 -21.76 -16.24
N ALA A 124 12.92 -21.45 -16.74
CA ALA A 124 12.31 -22.16 -17.87
C ALA A 124 12.92 -21.80 -19.24
N GLY A 125 13.66 -20.69 -19.30
CA GLY A 125 14.31 -20.20 -20.52
C GLY A 125 15.84 -20.30 -20.44
N THR A 126 16.50 -19.53 -21.30
CA THR A 126 17.98 -19.48 -21.34
C THR A 126 18.50 -18.55 -20.24
N MET A 127 19.46 -19.02 -19.45
CA MET A 127 20.22 -18.20 -18.53
C MET A 127 21.48 -17.67 -19.21
N THR A 128 21.62 -16.36 -19.36
CA THR A 128 22.83 -15.71 -19.87
C THR A 128 23.62 -15.08 -18.74
N LEU A 129 24.85 -15.50 -18.54
CA LEU A 129 25.76 -14.98 -17.52
C LEU A 129 26.91 -14.26 -18.22
N SER A 130 27.04 -12.94 -18.00
CA SER A 130 28.07 -12.09 -18.66
C SER A 130 29.35 -11.95 -17.83
N GLY A 131 29.44 -12.60 -16.68
CA GLY A 131 30.59 -12.59 -15.76
C GLY A 131 31.07 -13.97 -15.40
N ASN A 132 31.92 -14.02 -14.38
CA ASN A 132 32.44 -15.30 -13.88
C ASN A 132 31.32 -16.11 -13.22
N VAL A 133 31.27 -17.40 -13.50
CA VAL A 133 30.39 -18.38 -12.81
C VAL A 133 31.25 -19.15 -11.80
N ILE A 134 30.89 -19.07 -10.52
CA ILE A 134 31.49 -19.89 -9.47
C ILE A 134 30.45 -20.89 -9.02
N VAL A 135 30.74 -22.18 -9.22
CA VAL A 135 29.90 -23.27 -8.73
C VAL A 135 30.64 -23.97 -7.59
N SER A 136 30.09 -23.82 -6.38
CA SER A 136 30.67 -24.46 -5.16
C SER A 136 30.16 -25.89 -4.92
N GLY A 137 29.36 -26.42 -5.85
CA GLY A 137 28.80 -27.77 -5.81
C GLY A 137 29.02 -28.52 -7.12
N THR A 138 28.22 -29.54 -7.36
CA THR A 138 28.29 -30.35 -8.59
C THR A 138 27.39 -29.75 -9.68
N LEU A 139 27.94 -29.59 -10.88
CA LEU A 139 27.13 -29.41 -12.08
C LEU A 139 26.57 -30.79 -12.49
N GLY A 140 25.26 -31.00 -12.26
CA GLY A 140 24.56 -32.15 -12.83
C GLY A 140 24.33 -31.89 -14.32
N ALA A 141 24.64 -32.86 -15.15
CA ALA A 141 24.16 -32.95 -16.54
C ALA A 141 23.22 -34.14 -16.59
N ASP A 142 21.97 -33.90 -17.01
CA ASP A 142 21.03 -34.97 -17.38
C ASP A 142 21.26 -35.40 -18.83
#